data_cd28d6df7541b3e51fb4db76475ec382
#
_entry.id   cd28d6df7541b3e51fb4db76475ec382
#
_cell.length_a   1.000
_cell.length_b   1.000
_cell.length_c   1.000
_cell.angle_alpha   90.00
_cell.angle_beta   90.00
_cell.angle_gamma   90.00
#
_symmetry.space_group_name_H-M   'P 1'
#
loop_
_entity.id
_entity.type
_entity.pdbx_description
1 polymer ?
#
loop_
_entity_poly.entity_id
_entity_poly.type
_entity_poly.pdbx_seq_one_letter_code
_entity_poly.pdbx_strand_id
1 'polypeptide(L)'
;MPKSVFISYCHNQGDWVWDRLVPCFRAGGADVHIDRERFEVGKAVVGQMNAVQDGAAMAVLVLSPDYLNSPYCVHEMERAIRRDPKFAHGIVVPVKRVHCELPARIKRQKPLYVALQDDSNAEQWRLLLRSCEADLGAPAPHWLDALDETCRFLQGDNSVNLVVRNKPRWRELIREVRNRIAGLAEVDLESGATASRKALVEEILRACGAPGTVPDEPNDLVILNRALLNRSVSRLAMVHFDMVRFRPSYDVNLFGTLRNLMTDSRKLVLLLESREFFANLLPAGHPLSSTDVTIKTVELNGLP
;
A
#
# COMPACT_ATOMS: atom_id res chain seq x y z
N MET A 1 -5.92 20.81 1.89
CA MET A 1 -6.63 19.60 2.36
C MET A 1 -6.63 18.62 1.20
N PRO A 2 -6.53 17.30 1.45
CA PRO A 2 -6.62 16.32 0.37
C PRO A 2 -7.96 16.46 -0.35
N LYS A 3 -7.93 16.30 -1.68
CA LYS A 3 -9.14 16.37 -2.48
C LYS A 3 -9.99 15.12 -2.26
N SER A 4 -11.27 15.28 -1.97
CA SER A 4 -12.17 14.15 -1.82
C SER A 4 -12.66 13.65 -3.18
N VAL A 5 -12.47 12.37 -3.44
CA VAL A 5 -12.76 11.71 -4.72
C VAL A 5 -13.74 10.57 -4.50
N PHE A 6 -14.92 10.67 -5.10
CA PHE A 6 -15.86 9.56 -5.16
C PHE A 6 -15.57 8.68 -6.37
N ILE A 7 -15.45 7.37 -6.19
CA ILE A 7 -15.24 6.41 -7.28
C ILE A 7 -16.52 5.62 -7.51
N SER A 8 -17.10 5.79 -8.70
CA SER A 8 -18.26 5.03 -9.18
C SER A 8 -17.79 3.93 -10.14
N TYR A 9 -18.11 2.68 -9.84
CA TYR A 9 -17.68 1.53 -10.60
C TYR A 9 -18.69 0.38 -10.54
N CYS A 10 -18.67 -0.54 -11.51
CA CYS A 10 -19.40 -1.79 -11.44
C CYS A 10 -18.59 -2.85 -10.70
N HIS A 11 -19.24 -3.69 -9.89
CA HIS A 11 -18.59 -4.75 -9.11
C HIS A 11 -17.69 -5.68 -9.94
N ASN A 12 -18.01 -5.89 -11.21
CA ASN A 12 -17.15 -6.66 -12.12
C ASN A 12 -15.78 -6.01 -12.36
N GLN A 13 -15.59 -4.74 -11.99
CA GLN A 13 -14.33 -4.02 -12.04
C GLN A 13 -13.70 -3.90 -10.63
N GLY A 14 -14.29 -4.57 -9.63
CA GLY A 14 -13.91 -4.44 -8.22
C GLY A 14 -12.43 -4.70 -7.97
N ASP A 15 -11.92 -5.83 -8.44
CA ASP A 15 -10.51 -6.21 -8.25
C ASP A 15 -9.56 -5.13 -8.76
N TRP A 16 -9.80 -4.61 -9.97
CA TRP A 16 -8.98 -3.54 -10.51
C TRP A 16 -9.11 -2.24 -9.71
N VAL A 17 -10.31 -1.88 -9.30
CA VAL A 17 -10.55 -0.65 -8.54
C VAL A 17 -9.87 -0.73 -7.18
N TRP A 18 -10.01 -1.84 -6.47
CA TRP A 18 -9.45 -2.01 -5.12
C TRP A 18 -7.95 -2.26 -5.12
N ASP A 19 -7.44 -3.01 -6.11
CA ASP A 19 -6.03 -3.41 -6.15
C ASP A 19 -5.13 -2.41 -6.90
N ARG A 20 -5.71 -1.54 -7.74
CA ARG A 20 -4.96 -0.61 -8.58
C ARG A 20 -5.35 0.85 -8.35
N LEU A 21 -6.64 1.17 -8.57
CA LEU A 21 -7.08 2.55 -8.61
C LEU A 21 -7.05 3.21 -7.22
N VAL A 22 -7.69 2.60 -6.23
CA VAL A 22 -7.75 3.12 -4.86
C VAL A 22 -6.37 3.30 -4.23
N PRO A 23 -5.44 2.32 -4.31
CA PRO A 23 -4.09 2.48 -3.80
C PRO A 23 -3.35 3.67 -4.44
N CYS A 24 -3.47 3.86 -5.76
CA CYS A 24 -2.85 4.99 -6.45
C CYS A 24 -3.39 6.34 -5.98
N PHE A 25 -4.72 6.46 -5.82
CA PHE A 25 -5.33 7.69 -5.32
C PHE A 25 -4.92 7.98 -3.88
N ARG A 26 -4.94 6.98 -3.01
CA ARG A 26 -4.49 7.11 -1.61
C ARG A 26 -3.01 7.46 -1.52
N ALA A 27 -2.16 6.80 -2.30
CA ALA A 27 -0.74 7.14 -2.41
C ALA A 27 -0.54 8.57 -2.91
N GLY A 28 -1.35 9.04 -3.85
CA GLY A 28 -1.42 10.41 -4.32
C GLY A 28 -2.00 11.42 -3.31
N GLY A 29 -2.51 10.97 -2.16
CA GLY A 29 -3.03 11.82 -1.09
C GLY A 29 -4.49 12.23 -1.26
N ALA A 30 -5.24 11.60 -2.14
CA ALA A 30 -6.68 11.82 -2.23
C ALA A 30 -7.44 11.20 -1.04
N ASP A 31 -8.49 11.85 -0.59
CA ASP A 31 -9.47 11.27 0.32
C ASP A 31 -10.50 10.50 -0.51
N VAL A 32 -10.32 9.18 -0.57
CA VAL A 32 -11.11 8.31 -1.45
C VAL A 32 -12.40 7.88 -0.77
N HIS A 33 -13.51 8.10 -1.45
CA HIS A 33 -14.84 7.62 -1.09
C HIS A 33 -15.28 6.57 -2.11
N ILE A 34 -15.48 5.37 -1.64
CA ILE A 34 -15.80 4.23 -2.50
C ILE A 34 -16.77 3.29 -1.83
N ASP A 35 -17.77 2.81 -2.59
CA ASP A 35 -18.74 1.81 -2.19
C ASP A 35 -19.30 2.07 -0.77
N ARG A 36 -19.40 1.04 0.05
CA ARG A 36 -20.04 1.06 1.38
C ARG A 36 -19.07 1.27 2.54
N GLU A 37 -17.82 1.61 2.28
CA GLU A 37 -16.78 1.74 3.34
C GLU A 37 -17.20 2.63 4.51
N ARG A 38 -18.02 3.65 4.26
CA ARG A 38 -18.44 4.65 5.26
C ARG A 38 -19.93 4.63 5.55
N PHE A 39 -20.64 3.57 5.14
CA PHE A 39 -22.09 3.51 5.36
C PHE A 39 -22.43 3.06 6.78
N GLU A 40 -23.41 3.73 7.36
CA GLU A 40 -23.94 3.40 8.67
C GLU A 40 -25.01 2.30 8.57
N VAL A 41 -24.88 1.28 9.40
CA VAL A 41 -25.85 0.18 9.47
C VAL A 41 -27.23 0.74 9.91
N GLY A 42 -28.28 0.27 9.24
CA GLY A 42 -29.65 0.68 9.53
C GLY A 42 -30.16 1.90 8.78
N LYS A 43 -29.30 2.62 8.03
CA LYS A 43 -29.71 3.70 7.14
C LYS A 43 -29.88 3.23 5.70
N ALA A 44 -30.78 3.89 4.94
CA ALA A 44 -31.01 3.58 3.54
C ALA A 44 -29.75 3.77 2.69
N VAL A 45 -29.31 2.70 2.00
CA VAL A 45 -28.06 2.66 1.20
C VAL A 45 -28.01 3.79 0.16
N VAL A 46 -29.09 3.96 -0.62
CA VAL A 46 -29.15 4.98 -1.70
C VAL A 46 -29.01 6.40 -1.13
N GLY A 47 -29.60 6.68 0.03
CA GLY A 47 -29.50 8.00 0.68
C GLY A 47 -28.06 8.30 1.10
N GLN A 48 -27.37 7.34 1.70
CA GLN A 48 -25.99 7.50 2.13
C GLN A 48 -25.04 7.64 0.95
N MET A 49 -25.21 6.81 -0.09
CA MET A 49 -24.45 6.88 -1.32
C MET A 49 -24.57 8.26 -1.99
N ASN A 50 -25.79 8.78 -2.07
CA ASN A 50 -26.05 10.11 -2.61
C ASN A 50 -25.34 11.21 -1.81
N ALA A 51 -25.39 11.14 -0.48
CA ALA A 51 -24.75 12.13 0.39
C ALA A 51 -23.23 12.11 0.26
N VAL A 52 -22.63 10.92 0.20
CA VAL A 52 -21.18 10.75 -0.01
C VAL A 52 -20.75 11.29 -1.37
N GLN A 53 -21.48 10.97 -2.42
CA GLN A 53 -21.20 11.44 -3.77
C GLN A 53 -21.32 12.97 -3.90
N ASP A 54 -22.33 13.56 -3.29
CA ASP A 54 -22.54 15.02 -3.34
C ASP A 54 -21.50 15.78 -2.51
N GLY A 55 -21.04 15.18 -1.42
CA GLY A 55 -19.99 15.74 -0.57
C GLY A 55 -18.59 15.65 -1.16
N ALA A 56 -18.37 14.76 -2.13
CA ALA A 56 -17.07 14.61 -2.77
C ALA A 56 -16.79 15.78 -3.73
N ALA A 57 -15.54 16.26 -3.74
CA ALA A 57 -15.10 17.33 -4.65
C ALA A 57 -15.15 16.88 -6.11
N MET A 58 -14.88 15.60 -6.36
CA MET A 58 -14.84 14.99 -7.70
C MET A 58 -15.49 13.62 -7.73
N ALA A 59 -15.91 13.21 -8.93
CA ALA A 59 -16.43 11.88 -9.22
C ALA A 59 -15.65 11.25 -10.37
N VAL A 60 -15.01 10.12 -10.10
CA VAL A 60 -14.35 9.27 -11.10
C VAL A 60 -15.32 8.18 -11.50
N LEU A 61 -15.63 8.10 -12.81
CA LEU A 61 -16.56 7.13 -13.38
C LEU A 61 -15.77 6.04 -14.11
N VAL A 62 -15.71 4.85 -13.57
CA VAL A 62 -15.00 3.70 -14.17
C VAL A 62 -15.90 3.00 -15.18
N LEU A 63 -15.82 3.45 -16.43
CA LEU A 63 -16.71 3.03 -17.51
C LEU A 63 -16.32 1.65 -18.07
N SER A 64 -17.32 0.78 -18.16
CA SER A 64 -17.28 -0.53 -18.81
C SER A 64 -18.67 -0.85 -19.37
N PRO A 65 -18.84 -1.88 -20.22
CA PRO A 65 -20.16 -2.33 -20.63
C PRO A 65 -21.06 -2.66 -19.43
N ASP A 66 -20.52 -3.35 -18.41
CA ASP A 66 -21.27 -3.71 -17.20
C ASP A 66 -21.71 -2.49 -16.41
N TYR A 67 -20.84 -1.48 -16.30
CA TYR A 67 -21.14 -0.19 -15.67
C TYR A 67 -22.37 0.47 -16.33
N LEU A 68 -22.38 0.49 -17.67
CA LEU A 68 -23.45 1.12 -18.45
C LEU A 68 -24.77 0.34 -18.42
N ASN A 69 -24.71 -0.95 -18.11
CA ASN A 69 -25.88 -1.81 -17.96
C ASN A 69 -26.40 -1.87 -16.52
N SER A 70 -25.68 -1.31 -15.54
CA SER A 70 -26.08 -1.28 -14.13
C SER A 70 -26.95 -0.05 -13.83
N PRO A 71 -28.21 -0.22 -13.42
CA PRO A 71 -29.07 0.91 -13.03
C PRO A 71 -28.47 1.78 -11.92
N TYR A 72 -27.76 1.18 -10.96
CA TYR A 72 -27.07 1.91 -9.89
C TYR A 72 -25.93 2.77 -10.41
N CYS A 73 -25.05 2.21 -11.22
CA CYS A 73 -23.92 2.93 -11.80
C CYS A 73 -24.39 4.06 -12.72
N VAL A 74 -25.44 3.80 -13.51
CA VAL A 74 -26.06 4.84 -14.35
C VAL A 74 -26.65 5.95 -13.50
N HIS A 75 -27.31 5.64 -12.38
CA HIS A 75 -27.84 6.64 -11.45
C HIS A 75 -26.71 7.52 -10.87
N GLU A 76 -25.60 6.92 -10.43
CA GLU A 76 -24.41 7.65 -9.93
C GLU A 76 -23.82 8.54 -11.02
N MET A 77 -23.64 7.99 -12.22
CA MET A 77 -23.13 8.76 -13.36
C MET A 77 -24.02 9.97 -13.67
N GLU A 78 -25.32 9.76 -13.77
CA GLU A 78 -26.28 10.84 -14.04
C GLU A 78 -26.28 11.91 -12.94
N ARG A 79 -26.10 11.50 -11.69
CA ARG A 79 -25.98 12.40 -10.55
C ARG A 79 -24.68 13.21 -10.63
N ALA A 80 -23.54 12.58 -10.94
CA ALA A 80 -22.27 13.27 -11.13
C ALA A 80 -22.37 14.30 -12.29
N ILE A 81 -22.90 13.89 -13.42
CA ILE A 81 -23.08 14.78 -14.60
C ILE A 81 -24.01 15.96 -14.32
N ARG A 82 -25.03 15.81 -13.44
CA ARG A 82 -25.87 16.95 -13.06
C ARG A 82 -25.10 18.03 -12.31
N ARG A 83 -24.02 17.69 -11.59
CA ARG A 83 -23.18 18.66 -10.88
C ARG A 83 -22.25 19.46 -11.84
N ASP A 84 -21.89 18.85 -12.99
CA ASP A 84 -21.08 19.51 -14.02
C ASP A 84 -21.58 19.11 -15.43
N PRO A 85 -22.74 19.62 -15.86
CA PRO A 85 -23.41 19.17 -17.09
C PRO A 85 -22.64 19.46 -18.38
N LYS A 86 -21.70 20.42 -18.32
CA LYS A 86 -20.86 20.84 -19.44
C LYS A 86 -19.43 20.35 -19.32
N PHE A 87 -19.09 19.62 -18.25
CA PHE A 87 -17.71 19.23 -17.92
C PHE A 87 -16.75 20.43 -17.86
N ALA A 88 -17.26 21.58 -17.42
CA ALA A 88 -16.52 22.85 -17.41
C ALA A 88 -15.64 23.01 -16.15
N HIS A 89 -15.98 22.32 -15.08
CA HIS A 89 -15.33 22.45 -13.78
C HIS A 89 -14.44 21.27 -13.41
N GLY A 90 -14.37 20.25 -14.27
CA GLY A 90 -13.57 19.03 -14.02
C GLY A 90 -14.01 18.21 -12.82
N ILE A 91 -15.29 18.35 -12.40
CA ILE A 91 -15.86 17.58 -11.29
C ILE A 91 -16.05 16.10 -11.66
N VAL A 92 -16.27 15.82 -12.94
CA VAL A 92 -16.51 14.47 -13.44
C VAL A 92 -15.35 14.03 -14.31
N VAL A 93 -14.70 12.93 -13.92
CA VAL A 93 -13.56 12.34 -14.65
C VAL A 93 -13.96 10.97 -15.19
N PRO A 94 -14.27 10.86 -16.50
CA PRO A 94 -14.56 9.56 -17.10
C PRO A 94 -13.27 8.75 -17.30
N VAL A 95 -13.26 7.52 -16.82
CA VAL A 95 -12.16 6.55 -17.01
C VAL A 95 -12.68 5.38 -17.82
N LYS A 96 -12.19 5.18 -19.01
CA LYS A 96 -12.55 4.03 -19.87
C LYS A 96 -11.68 2.85 -19.51
N ARG A 97 -12.18 1.96 -18.65
CA ARG A 97 -11.45 0.76 -18.20
C ARG A 97 -11.56 -0.39 -19.18
N VAL A 98 -12.74 -0.61 -19.73
CA VAL A 98 -13.01 -1.62 -20.75
C VAL A 98 -13.55 -0.93 -21.98
N HIS A 99 -13.32 -1.51 -23.16
CA HIS A 99 -13.85 -0.95 -24.39
C HIS A 99 -15.39 -0.87 -24.31
N CYS A 100 -15.92 0.33 -24.39
CA CYS A 100 -17.35 0.60 -24.40
C CYS A 100 -17.65 1.87 -25.19
N GLU A 101 -18.87 2.02 -25.65
CA GLU A 101 -19.32 3.30 -26.17
C GLU A 101 -19.56 4.30 -25.03
N LEU A 102 -19.09 5.52 -25.21
CA LEU A 102 -19.36 6.57 -24.23
C LEU A 102 -20.86 6.93 -24.26
N PRO A 103 -21.49 7.12 -23.09
CA PRO A 103 -22.87 7.58 -22.99
C PRO A 103 -23.12 8.85 -23.79
N ALA A 104 -24.30 8.99 -24.37
CA ALA A 104 -24.66 10.12 -25.25
C ALA A 104 -24.40 11.49 -24.61
N ARG A 105 -24.60 11.64 -23.29
CA ARG A 105 -24.33 12.87 -22.54
C ARG A 105 -22.84 13.21 -22.50
N ILE A 106 -21.98 12.22 -22.25
CA ILE A 106 -20.51 12.38 -22.26
C ILE A 106 -20.04 12.63 -23.69
N LYS A 107 -20.51 11.82 -24.65
CA LYS A 107 -20.14 11.93 -26.06
C LYS A 107 -20.47 13.28 -26.67
N ARG A 108 -21.59 13.90 -26.27
CA ARG A 108 -22.03 15.22 -26.76
C ARG A 108 -21.10 16.36 -26.31
N GLN A 109 -20.63 16.32 -25.08
CA GLN A 109 -19.77 17.36 -24.51
C GLN A 109 -18.29 17.15 -24.85
N LYS A 110 -17.91 15.96 -25.35
CA LYS A 110 -16.53 15.61 -25.72
C LYS A 110 -15.49 15.94 -24.65
N PRO A 111 -15.71 15.66 -23.36
CA PRO A 111 -14.69 15.90 -22.36
C PRO A 111 -13.48 15.02 -22.65
N LEU A 112 -12.30 15.46 -22.21
CA LEU A 112 -11.15 14.58 -22.16
C LEU A 112 -11.47 13.43 -21.19
N TYR A 113 -11.26 12.21 -21.62
CA TYR A 113 -11.40 11.01 -20.79
C TYR A 113 -10.08 10.28 -20.68
N VAL A 114 -9.92 9.51 -19.61
CA VAL A 114 -8.74 8.68 -19.38
C VAL A 114 -8.99 7.27 -19.95
N ALA A 115 -8.04 6.76 -20.73
CA ALA A 115 -8.12 5.42 -21.32
C ALA A 115 -7.15 4.49 -20.59
N LEU A 116 -7.67 3.67 -19.66
CA LEU A 116 -6.89 2.73 -18.83
C LEU A 116 -7.32 1.27 -19.07
N GLN A 117 -7.43 0.88 -20.35
CA GLN A 117 -7.54 -0.53 -20.72
C GLN A 117 -6.22 -1.27 -20.51
N ASP A 118 -5.12 -0.56 -20.57
CA ASP A 118 -3.75 -1.04 -20.33
C ASP A 118 -3.17 -0.33 -19.12
N ASP A 119 -2.87 -1.10 -18.08
CA ASP A 119 -2.31 -0.58 -16.83
C ASP A 119 -0.85 -0.12 -16.97
N SER A 120 -0.14 -0.53 -18.01
CA SER A 120 1.22 -0.08 -18.30
C SER A 120 1.28 1.34 -18.87
N ASN A 121 0.15 1.93 -19.23
CA ASN A 121 0.10 3.28 -19.80
C ASN A 121 0.31 4.37 -18.74
N ALA A 122 1.57 4.69 -18.47
CA ALA A 122 1.97 5.67 -17.47
C ALA A 122 1.42 7.09 -17.74
N GLU A 123 1.24 7.46 -19.01
CA GLU A 123 0.71 8.78 -19.38
C GLU A 123 -0.77 8.92 -18.96
N GLN A 124 -1.58 7.89 -19.19
CA GLN A 124 -2.98 7.87 -18.78
C GLN A 124 -3.14 7.86 -17.25
N TRP A 125 -2.27 7.16 -16.53
CA TRP A 125 -2.23 7.23 -15.07
C TRP A 125 -1.88 8.64 -14.58
N ARG A 126 -0.85 9.29 -15.16
CA ARG A 126 -0.50 10.68 -14.80
C ARG A 126 -1.66 11.64 -15.08
N LEU A 127 -2.31 11.48 -16.21
CA LEU A 127 -3.48 12.30 -16.58
C LEU A 127 -4.59 12.16 -15.54
N LEU A 128 -4.92 10.93 -15.15
CA LEU A 128 -5.94 10.65 -14.14
C LEU A 128 -5.58 11.26 -12.78
N LEU A 129 -4.40 10.94 -12.27
CA LEU A 129 -3.96 11.40 -10.94
C LEU A 129 -3.85 12.91 -10.87
N ARG A 130 -3.31 13.55 -11.90
CA ARG A 130 -3.25 15.01 -11.99
C ARG A 130 -4.64 15.64 -12.03
N SER A 131 -5.57 15.08 -12.81
CA SER A 131 -6.95 15.57 -12.89
C SER A 131 -7.65 15.53 -11.53
N CYS A 132 -7.28 14.57 -10.67
CA CYS A 132 -7.83 14.39 -9.34
C CYS A 132 -6.95 15.01 -8.23
N GLU A 133 -5.93 15.79 -8.58
CA GLU A 133 -4.96 16.36 -7.62
C GLU A 133 -4.33 15.32 -6.69
N ALA A 134 -4.17 14.10 -7.21
CA ALA A 134 -3.57 12.96 -6.53
C ALA A 134 -2.17 12.62 -7.07
N ASP A 135 -1.56 13.53 -7.83
CA ASP A 135 -0.22 13.36 -8.41
C ASP A 135 0.82 14.00 -7.51
N LEU A 136 1.44 13.21 -6.65
CA LEU A 136 2.50 13.66 -5.74
C LEU A 136 3.87 13.06 -6.10
N GLY A 137 4.14 12.88 -7.39
CA GLY A 137 5.49 12.71 -7.89
C GLY A 137 6.02 11.29 -8.06
N ALA A 138 5.23 10.23 -7.82
CA ALA A 138 5.61 8.88 -8.23
C ALA A 138 4.70 8.41 -9.37
N PRO A 139 5.23 7.87 -10.49
CA PRO A 139 4.38 7.24 -11.48
C PRO A 139 3.68 6.03 -10.86
N ALA A 140 2.37 6.01 -10.96
CA ALA A 140 1.54 4.95 -10.45
C ALA A 140 1.98 3.52 -10.85
N PRO A 141 2.43 3.24 -12.10
CA PRO A 141 2.90 1.92 -12.47
C PRO A 141 4.03 1.39 -11.57
N HIS A 142 5.08 2.17 -11.35
CA HIS A 142 6.21 1.72 -10.53
C HIS A 142 5.84 1.48 -9.07
N TRP A 143 4.92 2.29 -8.52
CA TRP A 143 4.44 2.09 -7.17
C TRP A 143 3.60 0.81 -7.06
N LEU A 144 2.73 0.55 -8.05
CA LEU A 144 1.93 -0.68 -8.11
C LEU A 144 2.80 -1.92 -8.32
N ASP A 145 3.80 -1.83 -9.20
CA ASP A 145 4.72 -2.94 -9.44
C ASP A 145 5.49 -3.29 -8.16
N ALA A 146 5.99 -2.28 -7.44
CA ALA A 146 6.66 -2.49 -6.16
C ALA A 146 5.72 -3.09 -5.09
N LEU A 147 4.46 -2.64 -5.04
CA LEU A 147 3.44 -3.18 -4.15
C LEU A 147 3.16 -4.66 -4.44
N ASP A 148 2.88 -4.99 -5.71
CA ASP A 148 2.55 -6.35 -6.13
C ASP A 148 3.73 -7.30 -5.94
N GLU A 149 4.93 -6.87 -6.29
CA GLU A 149 6.13 -7.68 -6.13
C GLU A 149 6.46 -7.94 -4.66
N THR A 150 6.34 -6.92 -3.82
CA THR A 150 6.50 -7.06 -2.36
C THR A 150 5.48 -8.03 -1.79
N CYS A 151 4.21 -7.88 -2.15
CA CYS A 151 3.15 -8.77 -1.68
C CYS A 151 3.35 -10.21 -2.15
N ARG A 152 3.71 -10.41 -3.42
CA ARG A 152 3.99 -11.73 -4.00
C ARG A 152 5.11 -12.46 -3.24
N PHE A 153 6.20 -11.77 -2.92
CA PHE A 153 7.29 -12.38 -2.15
C PHE A 153 6.87 -12.74 -0.73
N LEU A 154 6.20 -11.83 -0.02
CA LEU A 154 5.74 -12.07 1.35
C LEU A 154 4.70 -13.18 1.44
N GLN A 155 3.82 -13.32 0.45
CA GLN A 155 2.85 -14.42 0.35
C GLN A 155 3.53 -15.78 0.16
N GLY A 156 4.65 -15.79 -0.57
CA GLY A 156 5.50 -16.97 -0.73
C GLY A 156 6.51 -17.19 0.40
N ASP A 157 6.31 -16.57 1.57
CA ASP A 157 7.18 -16.63 2.75
C ASP A 157 8.64 -16.24 2.47
N ASN A 158 8.87 -15.39 1.49
CA ASN A 158 10.18 -14.79 1.23
C ASN A 158 10.29 -13.44 1.92
N SER A 159 11.41 -13.21 2.58
CA SER A 159 11.74 -11.89 3.12
C SER A 159 12.12 -10.90 2.03
N VAL A 160 11.80 -9.63 2.25
CA VAL A 160 11.95 -8.56 1.27
C VAL A 160 12.74 -7.40 1.85
N ASN A 161 13.74 -6.90 1.12
CA ASN A 161 14.28 -5.57 1.31
C ASN A 161 13.60 -4.62 0.31
N LEU A 162 12.72 -3.77 0.83
CA LEU A 162 12.06 -2.73 0.07
C LEU A 162 12.91 -1.46 0.11
N VAL A 163 13.54 -1.13 -1.02
CA VAL A 163 14.40 0.04 -1.14
C VAL A 163 13.60 1.23 -1.65
N VAL A 164 13.43 2.24 -0.82
CA VAL A 164 12.69 3.48 -1.14
C VAL A 164 13.61 4.68 -1.05
N ARG A 165 14.25 5.05 -2.16
CA ARG A 165 15.27 6.12 -2.18
C ARG A 165 14.66 7.52 -2.04
N ASN A 166 13.56 7.77 -2.71
CA ASN A 166 12.84 9.05 -2.67
C ASN A 166 11.53 8.89 -1.92
N LYS A 167 11.38 9.61 -0.82
CA LYS A 167 10.36 9.38 0.22
C LYS A 167 9.01 10.10 0.11
N PRO A 168 8.35 10.35 -1.01
CA PRO A 168 7.05 10.94 -0.75
C PRO A 168 6.02 9.93 -0.26
N ARG A 169 6.03 8.66 -0.43
CA ARG A 169 4.85 7.81 -0.13
C ARG A 169 5.14 6.37 0.33
N TRP A 170 6.29 6.15 0.95
CA TRP A 170 6.63 4.83 1.46
C TRP A 170 5.65 4.31 2.53
N ARG A 171 5.09 5.21 3.36
CA ARG A 171 4.14 4.83 4.41
C ARG A 171 2.84 4.29 3.82
N GLU A 172 2.37 4.88 2.72
CA GLU A 172 1.21 4.39 1.99
C GLU A 172 1.48 3.01 1.37
N LEU A 173 2.69 2.79 0.84
CA LEU A 173 3.09 1.49 0.32
C LEU A 173 3.08 0.42 1.43
N ILE A 174 3.73 0.69 2.57
CA ILE A 174 3.72 -0.23 3.72
C ILE A 174 2.29 -0.48 4.21
N ARG A 175 1.46 0.56 4.30
CA ARG A 175 0.05 0.41 4.68
C ARG A 175 -0.72 -0.51 3.72
N GLU A 176 -0.54 -0.34 2.40
CA GLU A 176 -1.21 -1.19 1.41
C GLU A 176 -0.67 -2.62 1.43
N VAL A 177 0.63 -2.82 1.64
CA VAL A 177 1.19 -4.15 1.87
C VAL A 177 0.54 -4.81 3.08
N ARG A 178 0.38 -4.07 4.19
CA ARG A 178 -0.28 -4.60 5.41
C ARG A 178 -1.75 -4.94 5.18
N ASN A 179 -2.45 -4.18 4.36
CA ASN A 179 -3.85 -4.46 4.00
C ASN A 179 -3.97 -5.78 3.22
N ARG A 180 -2.96 -6.13 2.40
CA ARG A 180 -2.96 -7.34 1.57
C ARG A 180 -2.31 -8.56 2.24
N ILE A 181 -1.42 -8.35 3.20
CA ILE A 181 -0.69 -9.41 3.90
C ILE A 181 -1.24 -9.54 5.32
N ALA A 182 -2.08 -10.53 5.52
CA ALA A 182 -2.68 -10.80 6.83
C ALA A 182 -1.59 -11.07 7.89
N GLY A 183 -1.73 -10.40 9.04
CA GLY A 183 -0.84 -10.59 10.18
C GLY A 183 0.55 -9.97 10.02
N LEU A 184 0.78 -9.09 9.03
CA LEU A 184 2.02 -8.32 8.94
C LEU A 184 2.05 -7.26 10.05
N ALA A 185 2.86 -7.51 11.07
CA ALA A 185 3.13 -6.58 12.15
C ALA A 185 4.15 -5.52 11.72
N GLU A 186 4.24 -4.39 12.42
CA GLU A 186 5.17 -3.31 12.09
C GLU A 186 5.95 -2.87 13.32
N VAL A 187 7.25 -2.66 13.13
CA VAL A 187 8.18 -2.08 14.09
C VAL A 187 8.97 -0.98 13.41
N ASP A 188 8.96 0.21 14.01
CA ASP A 188 9.68 1.39 13.49
C ASP A 188 11.02 1.56 14.22
N LEU A 189 12.12 1.43 13.46
CA LEU A 189 13.48 1.54 14.02
C LEU A 189 13.91 3.00 14.28
N GLU A 190 13.18 4.00 13.77
CA GLU A 190 13.40 5.41 14.10
C GLU A 190 12.80 5.75 15.47
N SER A 191 11.85 4.96 15.95
CA SER A 191 11.19 5.17 17.24
C SER A 191 12.16 5.09 18.42
N GLY A 192 11.94 5.94 19.44
CA GLY A 192 12.62 5.82 20.73
C GLY A 192 12.33 4.50 21.46
N ALA A 193 11.17 3.88 21.18
CA ALA A 193 10.79 2.56 21.70
C ALA A 193 11.67 1.41 21.18
N THR A 194 12.52 1.65 20.21
CA THR A 194 13.48 0.69 19.63
C THR A 194 14.93 1.15 19.80
N ALA A 195 15.22 2.05 20.73
CA ALA A 195 16.54 2.68 20.85
C ALA A 195 17.66 1.73 21.31
N SER A 196 17.33 0.63 21.97
CA SER A 196 18.29 -0.39 22.41
C SER A 196 17.90 -1.77 21.92
N ARG A 197 18.82 -2.74 21.96
CA ARG A 197 18.56 -4.13 21.58
C ARG A 197 17.39 -4.72 22.38
N LYS A 198 17.41 -4.57 23.72
CA LYS A 198 16.32 -5.04 24.59
C LYS A 198 14.98 -4.42 24.17
N ALA A 199 14.94 -3.11 24.00
CA ALA A 199 13.74 -2.40 23.60
C ALA A 199 13.22 -2.86 22.22
N LEU A 200 14.11 -3.12 21.27
CA LEU A 200 13.74 -3.68 19.96
C LEU A 200 13.15 -5.09 20.12
N VAL A 201 13.77 -5.95 20.92
CA VAL A 201 13.27 -7.32 21.17
C VAL A 201 11.87 -7.28 21.80
N GLU A 202 11.66 -6.42 22.78
CA GLU A 202 10.35 -6.21 23.42
C GLU A 202 9.29 -5.73 22.42
N GLU A 203 9.68 -4.82 21.52
CA GLU A 203 8.77 -4.30 20.49
C GLU A 203 8.43 -5.37 19.45
N ILE A 204 9.40 -6.17 18.99
CA ILE A 204 9.16 -7.30 18.09
C ILE A 204 8.18 -8.30 18.73
N LEU A 205 8.41 -8.66 20.00
CA LEU A 205 7.51 -9.58 20.71
C LEU A 205 6.09 -9.02 20.79
N ARG A 206 5.94 -7.75 21.18
CA ARG A 206 4.64 -7.08 21.28
C ARG A 206 3.95 -7.02 19.92
N ALA A 207 4.64 -6.63 18.87
CA ALA A 207 4.11 -6.57 17.52
C ALA A 207 3.65 -7.95 17.02
N CYS A 208 4.39 -9.00 17.37
CA CYS A 208 4.01 -10.39 17.08
C CYS A 208 2.96 -10.97 18.05
N GLY A 209 2.41 -10.18 18.97
CA GLY A 209 1.39 -10.64 19.94
C GLY A 209 1.91 -11.58 21.02
N ALA A 210 3.20 -11.53 21.34
CA ALA A 210 3.83 -12.23 22.45
C ALA A 210 4.03 -11.28 23.66
N PRO A 211 4.27 -11.80 24.90
CA PRO A 211 4.64 -10.96 26.03
C PRO A 211 5.86 -10.10 25.72
N GLY A 212 5.71 -8.79 25.86
CA GLY A 212 6.72 -7.80 25.44
C GLY A 212 7.79 -7.48 26.48
N THR A 213 7.87 -8.19 27.61
CA THR A 213 8.91 -7.95 28.61
C THR A 213 9.96 -9.04 28.54
N VAL A 214 11.23 -8.68 28.44
CA VAL A 214 12.36 -9.61 28.42
C VAL A 214 13.39 -9.27 29.49
N PRO A 215 14.14 -10.29 29.96
CA PRO A 215 15.28 -10.06 30.83
C PRO A 215 16.40 -9.29 30.09
N ASP A 216 17.43 -8.91 30.83
CA ASP A 216 18.62 -8.32 30.26
C ASP A 216 19.43 -9.33 29.43
N GLU A 217 20.33 -8.80 28.61
CA GLU A 217 21.23 -9.57 27.77
C GLU A 217 22.03 -10.62 28.57
N PRO A 218 22.30 -11.78 28.04
CA PRO A 218 21.96 -12.26 26.70
C PRO A 218 20.59 -12.97 26.60
N ASN A 219 19.85 -13.06 27.71
CA ASN A 219 18.63 -13.87 27.81
C ASN A 219 17.44 -13.30 27.01
N ASP A 220 17.49 -12.01 26.65
CA ASP A 220 16.50 -11.36 25.77
C ASP A 220 16.31 -12.12 24.44
N LEU A 221 17.40 -12.53 23.79
CA LEU A 221 17.36 -13.27 22.52
C LEU A 221 16.87 -14.71 22.70
N VAL A 222 17.13 -15.33 23.84
CA VAL A 222 16.58 -16.66 24.16
C VAL A 222 15.06 -16.62 24.23
N ILE A 223 14.52 -15.56 24.85
CA ILE A 223 13.05 -15.36 24.94
C ILE A 223 12.47 -15.07 23.57
N LEU A 224 13.10 -14.17 22.78
CA LEU A 224 12.68 -13.88 21.40
C LEU A 224 12.60 -15.17 20.56
N ASN A 225 13.68 -15.94 20.54
CA ASN A 225 13.75 -17.18 19.75
C ASN A 225 12.67 -18.17 20.18
N ARG A 226 12.54 -18.44 21.49
CA ARG A 226 11.53 -19.36 22.03
C ARG A 226 10.10 -18.91 21.71
N ALA A 227 9.81 -17.61 21.85
CA ALA A 227 8.49 -17.06 21.61
C ALA A 227 8.07 -17.21 20.14
N LEU A 228 8.96 -16.96 19.19
CA LEU A 228 8.66 -17.07 17.77
C LEU A 228 8.67 -18.54 17.27
N LEU A 229 9.54 -19.40 17.80
CA LEU A 229 9.54 -20.83 17.46
C LEU A 229 8.23 -21.54 17.79
N ASN A 230 7.58 -21.15 18.88
CA ASN A 230 6.34 -21.76 19.35
C ASN A 230 5.07 -21.23 18.64
N ARG A 231 5.22 -20.41 17.60
CA ARG A 231 4.10 -19.79 16.86
C ARG A 231 4.04 -20.27 15.40
N SER A 232 2.94 -19.95 14.73
CA SER A 232 2.89 -19.95 13.27
C SER A 232 3.92 -18.94 12.72
N VAL A 233 4.17 -18.97 11.41
CA VAL A 233 5.08 -18.02 10.76
C VAL A 233 4.65 -16.59 11.10
N SER A 234 5.57 -15.82 11.68
CA SER A 234 5.38 -14.41 12.00
C SER A 234 5.85 -13.57 10.81
N ARG A 235 5.06 -12.59 10.40
CA ARG A 235 5.44 -11.62 9.36
C ARG A 235 5.62 -10.26 10.01
N LEU A 236 6.79 -9.66 9.81
CA LEU A 236 7.19 -8.43 10.48
C LEU A 236 7.78 -7.42 9.49
N ALA A 237 7.19 -6.25 9.41
CA ALA A 237 7.78 -5.10 8.74
C ALA A 237 8.66 -4.32 9.73
N MET A 238 9.94 -4.18 9.42
CA MET A 238 10.87 -3.28 10.11
C MET A 238 11.11 -2.08 9.21
N VAL A 239 10.48 -0.96 9.54
CA VAL A 239 10.61 0.28 8.76
C VAL A 239 11.78 1.12 9.27
N HIS A 240 12.33 1.98 8.39
CA HIS A 240 13.56 2.74 8.64
C HIS A 240 14.75 1.82 9.00
N PHE A 241 14.90 0.72 8.27
CA PHE A 241 15.96 -0.25 8.57
C PHE A 241 17.37 0.33 8.45
N ASP A 242 17.55 1.41 7.70
CA ASP A 242 18.81 2.17 7.64
C ASP A 242 19.27 2.73 8.99
N MET A 243 18.38 2.82 9.99
CA MET A 243 18.72 3.22 11.35
C MET A 243 19.64 2.24 12.09
N VAL A 244 19.77 1.01 11.61
CA VAL A 244 20.71 0.01 12.20
C VAL A 244 22.15 0.52 12.27
N ARG A 245 22.56 1.42 11.37
CA ARG A 245 23.87 2.08 11.39
C ARG A 245 24.10 2.96 12.62
N PHE A 246 23.04 3.47 13.18
CA PHE A 246 23.06 4.41 14.31
C PHE A 246 22.64 3.76 15.63
N ARG A 247 22.54 2.42 15.65
CA ARG A 247 22.15 1.61 16.81
C ARG A 247 23.26 0.64 17.19
N PRO A 248 24.32 1.09 17.87
CA PRO A 248 25.47 0.24 18.21
C PRO A 248 25.11 -0.95 19.10
N SER A 249 24.02 -0.89 19.83
CA SER A 249 23.49 -2.01 20.61
C SER A 249 22.86 -3.13 19.77
N TYR A 250 22.63 -2.90 18.48
CA TYR A 250 22.13 -3.94 17.57
C TYR A 250 23.30 -4.79 17.10
N ASP A 251 23.65 -5.78 17.87
CA ASP A 251 24.83 -6.59 17.67
C ASP A 251 24.64 -7.76 16.70
N VAL A 252 25.73 -8.45 16.43
CA VAL A 252 25.75 -9.62 15.54
C VAL A 252 24.86 -10.76 16.07
N ASN A 253 24.67 -10.88 17.38
CA ASN A 253 23.87 -11.95 17.98
C ASN A 253 22.39 -11.72 17.75
N LEU A 254 21.92 -10.46 17.82
CA LEU A 254 20.55 -10.09 17.44
C LEU A 254 20.26 -10.50 15.99
N PHE A 255 21.10 -10.07 15.08
CA PHE A 255 20.91 -10.38 13.65
C PHE A 255 21.11 -11.85 13.32
N GLY A 256 22.00 -12.55 14.02
CA GLY A 256 22.16 -14.00 13.95
C GLY A 256 20.90 -14.75 14.40
N THR A 257 20.25 -14.28 15.45
CA THR A 257 18.98 -14.84 15.94
C THR A 257 17.87 -14.61 14.91
N LEU A 258 17.74 -13.41 14.35
CA LEU A 258 16.75 -13.13 13.30
C LEU A 258 16.99 -13.98 12.07
N ARG A 259 18.25 -14.14 11.62
CA ARG A 259 18.63 -15.02 10.52
C ARG A 259 18.20 -16.46 10.77
N ASN A 260 18.52 -17.03 11.93
CA ASN A 260 18.15 -18.41 12.27
C ASN A 260 16.61 -18.60 12.21
N LEU A 261 15.85 -17.60 12.70
CA LEU A 261 14.38 -17.62 12.63
C LEU A 261 13.88 -17.55 11.17
N MET A 262 14.60 -16.88 10.28
CA MET A 262 14.24 -16.76 8.85
C MET A 262 14.60 -17.99 8.04
N THR A 263 15.82 -18.52 8.21
CA THR A 263 16.40 -19.57 7.35
C THR A 263 16.17 -20.96 7.90
N ASP A 264 16.66 -21.23 9.10
CA ASP A 264 16.69 -22.59 9.66
C ASP A 264 15.32 -23.01 10.18
N SER A 265 14.70 -22.13 10.96
CA SER A 265 13.40 -22.39 11.59
C SER A 265 12.21 -22.05 10.71
N ARG A 266 12.39 -21.16 9.74
CA ARG A 266 11.32 -20.62 8.86
C ARG A 266 10.10 -20.12 9.64
N LYS A 267 10.35 -19.42 10.74
CA LYS A 267 9.34 -18.89 11.65
C LYS A 267 9.16 -17.38 11.55
N LEU A 268 10.04 -16.71 10.78
CA LEU A 268 10.03 -15.28 10.60
C LEU A 268 10.20 -14.91 9.13
N VAL A 269 9.31 -14.06 8.64
CA VAL A 269 9.42 -13.41 7.34
C VAL A 269 9.54 -11.91 7.58
N LEU A 270 10.56 -11.28 7.03
CA LEU A 270 10.84 -9.87 7.22
C LEU A 270 10.53 -9.05 5.96
N LEU A 271 9.86 -7.93 6.16
CA LEU A 271 9.84 -6.81 5.24
C LEU A 271 10.72 -5.71 5.83
N LEU A 272 11.84 -5.43 5.20
CA LEU A 272 12.82 -4.44 5.65
C LEU A 272 12.75 -3.23 4.72
N GLU A 273 12.17 -2.12 5.20
CA GLU A 273 12.16 -0.86 4.43
C GLU A 273 13.41 -0.04 4.73
N SER A 274 14.11 0.37 3.68
CA SER A 274 15.33 1.15 3.78
C SER A 274 15.50 2.09 2.57
N ARG A 275 16.39 3.08 2.70
CA ARG A 275 16.77 3.99 1.60
C ARG A 275 17.84 3.42 0.69
N GLU A 276 18.52 2.38 1.14
CA GLU A 276 19.71 1.83 0.48
C GLU A 276 19.63 0.31 0.39
N PHE A 277 20.38 -0.25 -0.55
CA PHE A 277 20.57 -1.69 -0.64
C PHE A 277 21.35 -2.24 0.56
N PHE A 278 21.08 -3.47 0.93
CA PHE A 278 21.79 -4.15 2.01
C PHE A 278 23.32 -4.13 1.87
N ALA A 279 23.82 -4.29 0.64
CA ALA A 279 25.25 -4.22 0.37
C ALA A 279 25.90 -2.91 0.83
N ASN A 280 25.11 -1.82 0.89
CA ASN A 280 25.55 -0.52 1.38
C ASN A 280 25.26 -0.29 2.86
N LEU A 281 24.26 -1.00 3.41
CA LEU A 281 23.83 -0.86 4.81
C LEU A 281 24.65 -1.72 5.76
N LEU A 282 24.96 -2.92 5.36
CA LEU A 282 25.52 -3.95 6.22
C LEU A 282 26.92 -4.37 5.72
N PRO A 283 27.90 -4.53 6.62
CA PRO A 283 29.23 -4.94 6.23
C PRO A 283 29.25 -6.37 5.67
N ALA A 284 30.27 -6.68 4.88
CA ALA A 284 30.51 -8.04 4.42
C ALA A 284 30.65 -9.00 5.61
N GLY A 285 29.95 -10.14 5.56
CA GLY A 285 29.90 -11.11 6.65
C GLY A 285 28.86 -10.81 7.73
N HIS A 286 28.08 -9.75 7.59
CA HIS A 286 26.94 -9.52 8.48
C HIS A 286 25.91 -10.67 8.36
N PRO A 287 25.28 -11.13 9.47
CA PRO A 287 24.35 -12.27 9.43
C PRO A 287 23.26 -12.17 8.38
N LEU A 288 22.69 -10.99 8.15
CA LEU A 288 21.64 -10.78 7.15
C LEU A 288 22.18 -10.60 5.72
N SER A 289 23.48 -10.39 5.53
CA SER A 289 24.10 -10.26 4.19
C SER A 289 24.81 -11.54 3.73
N SER A 290 24.73 -12.63 4.49
CA SER A 290 25.35 -13.90 4.10
C SER A 290 24.56 -14.58 2.97
N THR A 291 25.27 -15.37 2.14
CA THR A 291 24.76 -15.95 0.89
C THR A 291 23.60 -16.94 1.06
N ASP A 292 23.43 -17.49 2.24
CA ASP A 292 22.34 -18.41 2.59
C ASP A 292 21.06 -17.70 3.04
N VAL A 293 21.12 -16.40 3.29
CA VAL A 293 19.91 -15.58 3.56
C VAL A 293 19.40 -15.00 2.25
N THR A 294 18.33 -15.57 1.72
CA THR A 294 17.71 -15.02 0.51
C THR A 294 16.69 -13.95 0.90
N ILE A 295 17.10 -12.69 0.85
CA ILE A 295 16.19 -11.55 0.96
C ILE A 295 16.00 -10.97 -0.44
N LYS A 296 14.77 -10.96 -0.93
CA LYS A 296 14.44 -10.39 -2.24
C LYS A 296 14.49 -8.87 -2.17
N THR A 297 15.07 -8.24 -3.16
CA THR A 297 15.10 -6.78 -3.22
C THR A 297 14.02 -6.29 -4.17
N VAL A 298 13.20 -5.38 -3.67
CA VAL A 298 12.22 -4.61 -4.46
C VAL A 298 12.62 -3.14 -4.36
N GLU A 299 12.78 -2.49 -5.48
CA GLU A 299 13.16 -1.09 -5.54
C GLU A 299 11.99 -0.22 -6.00
N LEU A 300 11.60 0.73 -5.17
CA LEU A 300 10.72 1.81 -5.56
C LEU A 300 11.57 2.99 -6.03
N ASN A 301 11.82 3.04 -7.32
CA ASN A 301 12.50 4.17 -7.94
C ASN A 301 11.56 5.36 -7.99
N GLY A 302 11.90 6.43 -7.27
CA GLY A 302 11.34 7.74 -7.55
C GLY A 302 11.68 8.14 -8.98
N LEU A 303 10.77 8.85 -9.66
CA LEU A 303 11.09 9.46 -10.94
C LEU A 303 12.34 10.34 -10.85
N PRO A 304 13.15 10.38 -11.92
CA PRO A 304 14.14 11.41 -12.08
C PRO A 304 13.49 12.80 -12.09
#